data_587e1f95d1b0391c0b988cc6c952d9c7
#
_entry.id   587e1f95d1b0391c0b988cc6c952d9c7
#
_cell.length_a   1.000
_cell.length_b   1.000
_cell.length_c   1.000
_cell.angle_alpha   90.00
_cell.angle_beta   90.00
_cell.angle_gamma   90.00
#
_symmetry.space_group_name_H-M   'P 1'
#
loop_
_entity.id
_entity.type
_entity.pdbx_description
1 polymer ?
#
loop_
_entity_poly.entity_id
_entity_poly.type
_entity_poly.pdbx_seq_one_letter_code
_entity_poly.pdbx_strand_id
1 'polypeptide(L)' 'MLMDAEARARQVIAEADATAAAHLSEAAEAASKQLDDADQYAFEVLRRLENQLQAFLDSIKMSISSLQEKR' A
#
# COMPACT_ATOMS: atom_id res chain seq x y z
N MET A 1 -10.00 36.73 -37.18
CA MET A 1 -9.89 35.32 -37.56
C MET A 1 -8.59 34.70 -37.07
N LEU A 2 -7.42 35.25 -37.33
CA LEU A 2 -6.15 34.74 -36.80
C LEU A 2 -6.10 34.77 -35.28
N MET A 3 -6.63 35.81 -34.65
CA MET A 3 -6.66 35.93 -33.19
C MET A 3 -7.55 34.88 -32.52
N ASP A 4 -8.67 34.53 -33.15
CA ASP A 4 -9.56 33.51 -32.63
C ASP A 4 -8.94 32.12 -32.73
N ALA A 5 -8.23 31.82 -33.80
CA ALA A 5 -7.54 30.56 -33.97
C ALA A 5 -6.39 30.41 -32.99
N GLU A 6 -5.65 31.48 -32.73
CA GLU A 6 -4.55 31.51 -31.76
C GLU A 6 -5.08 31.34 -30.33
N ALA A 7 -6.19 32.04 -30.01
CA ALA A 7 -6.82 31.92 -28.71
C ALA A 7 -7.34 30.50 -28.46
N ARG A 8 -7.94 29.91 -29.48
CA ARG A 8 -8.44 28.53 -29.41
C ARG A 8 -7.30 27.53 -29.24
N ALA A 9 -6.19 27.73 -29.96
CA ALA A 9 -5.00 26.88 -29.83
C ALA A 9 -4.41 26.95 -28.43
N ARG A 10 -4.33 28.13 -27.83
CA ARG A 10 -3.85 28.30 -26.46
C ARG A 10 -4.77 27.61 -25.45
N GLN A 11 -6.09 27.70 -25.67
CA GLN A 11 -7.06 27.06 -24.81
C GLN A 11 -6.93 25.53 -24.88
N VAL A 12 -6.77 24.98 -26.08
CA VAL A 12 -6.58 23.54 -26.25
C VAL A 12 -5.32 23.06 -25.55
N ILE A 13 -4.22 23.80 -25.69
CA ILE A 13 -2.95 23.48 -25.02
C ILE A 13 -3.12 23.56 -23.50
N ALA A 14 -3.77 24.58 -22.99
CA ALA A 14 -3.99 24.74 -21.57
C ALA A 14 -4.85 23.61 -21.00
N GLU A 15 -5.89 23.21 -21.72
CA GLU A 15 -6.75 22.08 -21.33
C GLU A 15 -5.99 20.76 -21.36
N ALA A 16 -5.15 20.55 -22.37
CA ALA A 16 -4.32 19.35 -22.47
C ALA A 16 -3.31 19.27 -21.31
N ASP A 17 -2.68 20.40 -20.99
CA ASP A 17 -1.73 20.49 -19.88
C ASP A 17 -2.42 20.20 -18.54
N ALA A 18 -3.61 20.77 -18.33
CA ALA A 18 -4.39 20.54 -17.11
C ALA A 18 -4.81 19.07 -16.99
N THR A 19 -5.22 18.45 -18.10
CA THR A 19 -5.60 17.04 -18.13
C THR A 19 -4.39 16.15 -17.81
N ALA A 20 -3.24 16.45 -18.42
CA ALA A 20 -2.01 15.71 -18.17
C ALA A 20 -1.58 15.81 -16.71
N ALA A 21 -1.67 17.00 -16.12
CA ALA A 21 -1.34 17.22 -14.71
C ALA A 21 -2.28 16.43 -13.80
N ALA A 22 -3.59 16.40 -14.11
CA ALA A 22 -4.57 15.63 -13.36
C ALA A 22 -4.27 14.13 -13.43
N HIS A 23 -3.95 13.62 -14.61
CA HIS A 23 -3.59 12.20 -14.77
C HIS A 23 -2.33 11.82 -14.00
N LEU A 24 -1.33 12.70 -14.00
CA LEU A 24 -0.10 12.46 -13.22
C LEU A 24 -0.39 12.41 -11.72
N SER A 25 -1.23 13.34 -11.23
CA SER A 25 -1.62 13.37 -9.83
C SER A 25 -2.38 12.12 -9.43
N GLU A 26 -3.34 11.69 -10.27
CA GLU A 26 -4.10 10.47 -10.01
C GLU A 26 -3.21 9.24 -10.01
N ALA A 27 -2.25 9.16 -10.93
CA ALA A 27 -1.32 8.04 -11.00
C ALA A 27 -0.41 8.00 -9.76
N ALA A 28 0.04 9.17 -9.29
CA ALA A 28 0.86 9.27 -8.09
C ALA A 28 0.08 8.83 -6.85
N GLU A 29 -1.19 9.25 -6.73
CA GLU A 29 -2.05 8.83 -5.63
C GLU A 29 -2.31 7.32 -5.66
N ALA A 30 -2.57 6.76 -6.84
CA ALA A 30 -2.79 5.32 -6.99
C ALA A 30 -1.54 4.54 -6.62
N ALA A 31 -0.36 5.00 -7.03
CA ALA A 31 0.90 4.35 -6.69
C ALA A 31 1.17 4.40 -5.19
N SER A 32 0.92 5.54 -4.55
CA SER A 32 1.08 5.70 -3.11
C SER A 32 0.14 4.77 -2.35
N LYS A 33 -1.11 4.67 -2.78
CA LYS A 33 -2.08 3.77 -2.18
C LYS A 33 -1.65 2.31 -2.33
N GLN A 34 -1.13 1.92 -3.50
CA GLN A 34 -0.64 0.56 -3.71
C GLN A 34 0.51 0.21 -2.76
N LEU A 35 1.43 1.16 -2.53
CA LEU A 35 2.52 0.96 -1.58
C LEU A 35 2.00 0.81 -0.16
N ASP A 36 1.05 1.65 0.24
CA ASP A 36 0.44 1.57 1.57
C ASP A 36 -0.30 0.25 1.76
N ASP A 37 -1.04 -0.20 0.74
CA ASP A 37 -1.75 -1.47 0.79
C ASP A 37 -0.77 -2.65 0.88
N ALA A 38 0.36 -2.58 0.17
CA ALA A 38 1.39 -3.60 0.23
C ALA A 38 2.04 -3.66 1.62
N ASP A 39 2.33 -2.50 2.22
CA ASP A 39 2.88 -2.41 3.57
C ASP A 39 1.89 -2.95 4.59
N GLN A 40 0.61 -2.63 4.45
CA GLN A 40 -0.44 -3.13 5.34
C GLN A 40 -0.55 -4.65 5.24
N TYR A 41 -0.49 -5.18 4.02
CA TYR A 41 -0.54 -6.63 3.81
C TYR A 41 0.67 -7.31 4.45
N ALA A 42 1.86 -6.76 4.26
CA ALA A 42 3.08 -7.29 4.87
C ALA A 42 3.00 -7.27 6.39
N PHE A 43 2.49 -6.20 6.97
CA PHE A 43 2.27 -6.08 8.40
C PHE A 43 1.34 -7.18 8.91
N GLU A 44 0.23 -7.41 8.22
CA GLU A 44 -0.75 -8.43 8.61
C GLU A 44 -0.15 -9.83 8.55
N VAL A 45 0.63 -10.13 7.52
CA VAL A 45 1.30 -11.43 7.37
C VAL A 45 2.30 -11.64 8.50
N LEU A 46 3.11 -10.63 8.80
CA LEU A 46 4.11 -10.72 9.87
C LEU A 46 3.45 -10.87 11.24
N ARG A 47 2.36 -10.15 11.48
CA ARG A 47 1.61 -10.26 12.74
C ARG A 47 1.03 -11.66 12.90
N ARG A 48 0.49 -12.22 11.83
CA ARG A 48 -0.04 -13.60 11.84
C ARG A 48 1.06 -14.60 12.14
N LEU A 49 2.22 -14.42 11.53
CA LEU A 49 3.38 -15.28 11.77
C LEU A 49 3.83 -15.17 13.23
N GLU A 50 3.90 -13.96 13.76
CA GLU A 50 4.24 -13.74 15.16
C GLU A 50 3.30 -14.49 16.10
N ASN A 51 1.99 -14.42 15.82
CA ASN A 51 1.00 -15.12 16.63
C ASN A 51 1.17 -16.64 16.54
N GLN A 52 1.49 -17.18 15.37
CA GLN A 52 1.75 -18.60 15.19
C GLN A 52 3.01 -19.04 15.95
N LEU A 53 4.07 -18.25 15.90
CA LEU A 53 5.29 -18.53 16.64
C LEU A 53 5.06 -18.48 18.15
N GLN A 54 4.27 -17.51 18.61
CA GLN A 54 3.93 -17.41 20.02
C GLN A 54 3.15 -18.63 20.49
N ALA A 55 2.17 -19.09 19.71
CA ALA A 55 1.40 -20.28 20.04
C ALA A 55 2.30 -21.53 20.09
N PHE A 56 3.24 -21.64 19.15
CA PHE A 56 4.20 -22.74 19.13
C PHE A 56 5.10 -22.70 20.36
N LEU A 57 5.58 -21.51 20.73
CA LEU A 57 6.41 -21.33 21.93
C LEU A 57 5.66 -21.71 23.19
N ASP A 58 4.40 -21.30 23.32
CA ASP A 58 3.57 -21.66 24.45
C ASP A 58 3.36 -23.18 24.55
N SER A 59 3.19 -23.83 23.44
CA SER A 59 3.06 -25.29 23.37
C SER A 59 4.33 -25.98 23.86
N ILE A 60 5.51 -25.47 23.47
CA ILE A 60 6.79 -25.98 23.96
C ILE A 60 6.90 -25.84 25.48
N LYS A 61 6.54 -24.65 25.99
CA LYS A 61 6.58 -24.37 27.42
C LYS A 61 5.69 -25.33 28.21
N MET A 62 4.50 -25.61 27.70
CA MET A 62 3.58 -26.56 28.33
C MET A 62 4.15 -27.98 28.32
N SER A 63 4.80 -28.39 27.25
CA SER A 63 5.44 -29.70 27.16
C SER A 63 6.58 -29.85 28.15
N ILE A 64 7.38 -28.81 28.29
CA ILE A 64 8.48 -28.80 29.28
C ILE A 64 7.93 -28.95 30.70
N SER A 65 6.90 -28.16 31.05
CA SER A 65 6.25 -28.25 32.36
C SER A 65 5.69 -29.62 32.61
N SER A 66 5.04 -30.21 31.64
CA SER A 66 4.45 -31.55 31.76
C SER A 66 5.53 -32.61 32.03
N LEU A 67 6.66 -32.51 31.34
CA LEU A 67 7.77 -33.45 31.57
C LEU A 67 8.44 -33.27 32.92
N GLN A 68 8.54 -32.03 33.39
CA GLN A 68 9.09 -31.74 34.74
C GLN A 68 8.21 -32.28 35.85
N GLU A 69 6.89 -32.22 35.69
CA GLU A 69 5.94 -32.74 36.69
C GLU A 69 6.03 -34.26 36.84
N LYS A 70 6.43 -34.94 35.77
CA LYS A 70 6.56 -36.40 35.81
C LYS A 70 7.81 -36.90 36.51
N ARG A 71 8.72 -36.00 36.82
CA ARG A 71 9.94 -36.35 37.55
C ARG A 71 9.80 -36.01 39.04
#